data_9252edb83b72469ca013f90503d51cb9
#
_entry.id   9252edb83b72469ca013f90503d51cb9
#
_cell.length_a   1.000
_cell.length_b   1.000
_cell.length_c   1.000
_cell.angle_alpha   90.00
_cell.angle_beta   90.00
_cell.angle_gamma   90.00
#
_symmetry.space_group_name_H-M   'P 1'
#
loop_
_entity.id
_entity.type
_entity.pdbx_description
1 polymer ?
#
loop_
_entity_poly.entity_id
_entity_poly.type
_entity_poly.pdbx_seq_one_letter_code
_entity_poly.pdbx_strand_id
1 'polypeptide(L)'
;MTRDTQLRAAAQQSEWDLIVVGGGATGLGIAVQAAVQGYQVLLLEAGDWAGGTSSRSTKLLHGGVRYLAQGHLGLVRDALQERQTVIRNASSLAKPLQFVLPAYSVWDQWRYRLGLWAYEGLAGNASLGESAWLDASEVATHSPELRQGLRGLVTYWDGQFDDAGLAVALMHTATRLGAVAINHAQVLSVLTQPSGLAHQNLAHDRDQSTERENLRACGVRWRDQLSGDVHQAYAPCVINATGGWVDGLRAASNARSVTWSRGAHIVVRREFWPHAHGMIIPRTRDGRVLFVLPWLDHVLMGTTDTPCDGMDAHPRASAQELDFILEEAGRYLQRAPTRDDVLSVWAGVRSLVQANASLQTSTRSIGREHSIWQDANGLVNVAGGKWTTYRLMAEQVMKFCCRHKLVNPNIPEVSTRHLALDCALPDAWADRPGASIELLPGVSEAFVRWCVQVTSAQTVEDVLARRSRWLLLDARRASQAAADVARVMQEEGV
;
A
#
# COMPACT_ATOMS: atom_id res chain seq x y z
N MET A 1 -15.78 11.96 8.84
CA MET A 1 -15.63 13.45 8.75
C MET A 1 -15.43 13.78 7.28
N THR A 2 -16.15 14.77 6.75
CA THR A 2 -16.00 15.18 5.36
C THR A 2 -14.65 15.89 5.13
N ARG A 3 -14.18 15.92 3.87
CA ARG A 3 -12.97 16.64 3.49
C ARG A 3 -13.02 18.11 3.92
N ASP A 4 -14.16 18.79 3.75
CA ASP A 4 -14.36 20.18 4.16
C ASP A 4 -14.17 20.41 5.66
N THR A 5 -14.59 19.44 6.48
CA THR A 5 -14.36 19.49 7.92
C THR A 5 -12.87 19.43 8.24
N GLN A 6 -12.10 18.60 7.51
CA GLN A 6 -10.65 18.50 7.66
C GLN A 6 -9.94 19.77 7.20
N LEU A 7 -10.37 20.36 6.08
CA LEU A 7 -9.83 21.65 5.62
C LEU A 7 -10.07 22.78 6.62
N ARG A 8 -11.28 22.85 7.19
CA ARG A 8 -11.58 23.86 8.23
C ARG A 8 -10.73 23.64 9.48
N ALA A 9 -10.53 22.42 9.91
CA ALA A 9 -9.65 22.11 11.03
C ALA A 9 -8.21 22.56 10.76
N ALA A 10 -7.68 22.28 9.57
CA ALA A 10 -6.34 22.72 9.17
C ALA A 10 -6.22 24.24 9.05
N ALA A 11 -7.28 24.94 8.66
CA ALA A 11 -7.29 26.40 8.58
C ALA A 11 -7.33 27.07 9.97
N GLN A 12 -7.90 26.39 10.98
CA GLN A 12 -7.98 26.88 12.36
C GLN A 12 -6.70 26.59 13.17
N GLN A 13 -5.88 25.64 12.73
CA GLN A 13 -4.67 25.21 13.40
C GLN A 13 -3.47 25.30 12.46
N SER A 14 -2.56 26.22 12.70
CA SER A 14 -1.34 26.39 11.92
C SER A 14 -0.13 25.60 12.44
N GLU A 15 -0.16 25.20 13.71
CA GLU A 15 0.95 24.53 14.40
C GLU A 15 0.56 23.09 14.78
N TRP A 16 1.46 22.16 14.46
CA TRP A 16 1.29 20.72 14.64
C TRP A 16 2.50 20.14 15.37
N ASP A 17 2.34 18.99 16.03
CA ASP A 17 3.49 18.27 16.57
C ASP A 17 4.30 17.62 15.43
N LEU A 18 3.59 17.13 14.41
CA LEU A 18 4.23 16.58 13.22
C LEU A 18 3.32 16.70 11.98
N ILE A 19 3.97 16.82 10.81
CA ILE A 19 3.33 16.78 9.49
C ILE A 19 3.83 15.54 8.77
N VAL A 20 2.89 14.72 8.28
CA VAL A 20 3.16 13.55 7.46
C VAL A 20 2.79 13.86 6.01
N VAL A 21 3.72 13.69 5.08
CA VAL A 21 3.51 13.90 3.65
C VAL A 21 3.42 12.57 2.93
N GLY A 22 2.26 12.29 2.32
CA GLY A 22 1.95 11.07 1.60
C GLY A 22 0.93 10.18 2.31
N GLY A 23 -0.22 9.94 1.68
CA GLY A 23 -1.35 9.12 2.15
C GLY A 23 -1.32 7.68 1.66
N GLY A 24 -0.13 7.11 1.45
CA GLY A 24 0.06 5.68 1.22
C GLY A 24 0.09 4.87 2.52
N ALA A 25 0.34 3.56 2.41
CA ALA A 25 0.40 2.64 3.55
C ALA A 25 1.27 3.13 4.70
N THR A 26 2.45 3.67 4.38
CA THR A 26 3.43 4.13 5.36
C THR A 26 2.95 5.40 6.07
N GLY A 27 2.54 6.43 5.30
CA GLY A 27 2.12 7.70 5.90
C GLY A 27 0.83 7.58 6.71
N LEU A 28 -0.14 6.81 6.23
CA LEU A 28 -1.36 6.49 6.99
C LEU A 28 -1.04 5.73 8.28
N GLY A 29 -0.13 4.75 8.21
CA GLY A 29 0.33 4.03 9.40
C GLY A 29 1.00 4.95 10.41
N ILE A 30 1.86 5.89 9.96
CA ILE A 30 2.52 6.88 10.82
C ILE A 30 1.48 7.82 11.45
N ALA A 31 0.49 8.29 10.68
CA ALA A 31 -0.56 9.15 11.20
C ALA A 31 -1.38 8.45 12.30
N VAL A 32 -1.74 7.17 12.12
CA VAL A 32 -2.41 6.36 13.15
C VAL A 32 -1.52 6.21 14.39
N GLN A 33 -0.25 5.84 14.20
CA GLN A 33 0.69 5.60 15.30
C GLN A 33 0.93 6.88 16.12
N ALA A 34 1.06 8.02 15.47
CA ALA A 34 1.25 9.30 16.13
C ALA A 34 -0.03 9.77 16.84
N ALA A 35 -1.19 9.66 16.18
CA ALA A 35 -2.48 10.08 16.75
C ALA A 35 -2.87 9.25 17.98
N VAL A 36 -2.62 7.92 18.00
CA VAL A 36 -2.89 7.08 19.17
C VAL A 36 -2.01 7.44 20.38
N GLN A 37 -0.84 8.01 20.13
CA GLN A 37 0.05 8.56 21.16
C GLN A 37 -0.39 9.95 21.65
N GLY A 38 -1.34 10.59 20.99
CA GLY A 38 -1.88 11.90 21.37
C GLY A 38 -1.18 13.09 20.70
N TYR A 39 -0.34 12.87 19.70
CA TYR A 39 0.25 13.96 18.92
C TYR A 39 -0.78 14.65 18.02
N GLN A 40 -0.63 15.97 17.84
CA GLN A 40 -1.35 16.76 16.85
C GLN A 40 -0.76 16.50 15.46
N VAL A 41 -1.48 15.75 14.62
CA VAL A 41 -0.97 15.26 13.34
C VAL A 41 -1.70 15.92 12.18
N LEU A 42 -0.95 16.45 11.21
CA LEU A 42 -1.45 16.81 9.89
C LEU A 42 -0.91 15.81 8.85
N LEU A 43 -1.81 15.11 8.15
CA LEU A 43 -1.49 14.23 7.02
C LEU A 43 -1.96 14.86 5.72
N LEU A 44 -1.04 15.04 4.76
CA LEU A 44 -1.31 15.61 3.43
C LEU A 44 -1.00 14.59 2.34
N GLU A 45 -1.99 14.32 1.48
CA GLU A 45 -1.87 13.44 0.31
C GLU A 45 -2.15 14.21 -0.97
N ALA A 46 -1.25 14.14 -1.95
CA ALA A 46 -1.36 14.89 -3.20
C ALA A 46 -2.52 14.45 -4.09
N GLY A 47 -2.86 13.17 -4.05
CA GLY A 47 -4.02 12.60 -4.75
C GLY A 47 -5.06 12.08 -3.77
N ASP A 48 -5.63 10.92 -4.09
CA ASP A 48 -6.50 10.19 -3.16
C ASP A 48 -5.70 9.20 -2.30
N TRP A 49 -6.30 8.77 -1.20
CA TRP A 49 -5.74 7.76 -0.28
C TRP A 49 -5.27 6.51 -1.03
N ALA A 50 -4.03 6.12 -0.80
CA ALA A 50 -3.38 5.01 -1.51
C ALA A 50 -3.31 5.19 -3.05
N GLY A 51 -3.45 6.39 -3.59
CA GLY A 51 -3.48 6.68 -5.03
C GLY A 51 -2.25 6.18 -5.80
N GLY A 52 -1.09 6.04 -5.14
CA GLY A 52 0.14 5.51 -5.71
C GLY A 52 0.22 3.97 -5.68
N THR A 53 1.35 3.45 -5.22
CA THR A 53 1.67 2.01 -5.17
C THR A 53 0.71 1.23 -4.26
N SER A 54 0.18 1.88 -3.21
CA SER A 54 -0.53 1.20 -2.13
C SER A 54 -1.86 0.58 -2.54
N SER A 55 -2.58 1.09 -3.55
CA SER A 55 -3.81 0.45 -4.07
C SER A 55 -3.57 -0.48 -5.26
N ARG A 56 -2.32 -0.60 -5.71
CA ARG A 56 -1.91 -1.40 -6.87
C ARG A 56 -1.01 -2.58 -6.48
N SER A 57 -1.23 -3.13 -5.27
CA SER A 57 -0.54 -4.31 -4.76
C SER A 57 -1.13 -5.61 -5.33
N THR A 58 -0.46 -6.74 -5.13
CA THR A 58 -0.99 -8.08 -5.43
C THR A 58 -2.11 -8.51 -4.46
N LYS A 59 -2.53 -7.65 -3.52
CA LYS A 59 -3.57 -7.90 -2.50
C LYS A 59 -3.21 -9.00 -1.50
N LEU A 60 -1.92 -9.18 -1.22
CA LEU A 60 -1.41 -10.20 -0.31
C LEU A 60 -0.66 -9.60 0.88
N LEU A 61 -0.99 -10.12 2.06
CA LEU A 61 -0.23 -9.95 3.29
C LEU A 61 0.57 -11.24 3.49
N HIS A 62 1.86 -11.21 3.20
CA HIS A 62 2.67 -12.43 3.17
C HIS A 62 4.01 -12.25 3.91
N GLY A 63 4.48 -13.33 4.55
CA GLY A 63 5.80 -13.37 5.19
C GLY A 63 6.95 -13.36 4.18
N GLY A 64 6.66 -13.77 2.93
CA GLY A 64 7.64 -13.81 1.86
C GLY A 64 8.52 -15.07 1.89
N VAL A 65 7.95 -16.22 1.55
CA VAL A 65 8.65 -17.52 1.43
C VAL A 65 9.97 -17.41 0.63
N ARG A 66 10.03 -16.50 -0.34
CA ARG A 66 11.24 -16.23 -1.13
C ARG A 66 12.42 -15.71 -0.28
N TYR A 67 12.15 -14.90 0.75
CA TYR A 67 13.19 -14.36 1.65
C TYR A 67 13.73 -15.43 2.59
N LEU A 68 12.91 -16.43 2.90
CA LEU A 68 13.38 -17.61 3.63
C LEU A 68 14.51 -18.30 2.85
N ALA A 69 14.33 -18.50 1.55
CA ALA A 69 15.36 -19.07 0.68
C ALA A 69 16.63 -18.19 0.56
N GLN A 70 16.55 -16.92 0.91
CA GLN A 70 17.69 -15.97 0.95
C GLN A 70 18.30 -15.81 2.35
N GLY A 71 17.80 -16.54 3.37
CA GLY A 71 18.33 -16.49 4.73
C GLY A 71 17.87 -15.31 5.59
N HIS A 72 16.92 -14.47 5.13
CA HIS A 72 16.41 -13.30 5.88
C HIS A 72 15.34 -13.70 6.92
N LEU A 73 15.70 -14.54 7.90
CA LEU A 73 14.77 -15.14 8.86
C LEU A 73 14.03 -14.10 9.71
N GLY A 74 14.72 -13.04 10.15
CA GLY A 74 14.13 -11.96 10.95
C GLY A 74 13.00 -11.24 10.20
N LEU A 75 13.23 -10.87 8.93
CA LEU A 75 12.22 -10.22 8.09
C LEU A 75 10.99 -11.09 7.86
N VAL A 76 11.19 -12.40 7.68
CA VAL A 76 10.08 -13.35 7.50
C VAL A 76 9.26 -13.44 8.78
N ARG A 77 9.91 -13.55 9.95
CA ARG A 77 9.24 -13.63 11.26
C ARG A 77 8.42 -12.37 11.53
N ASP A 78 9.02 -11.19 11.35
CA ASP A 78 8.32 -9.91 11.56
C ASP A 78 7.12 -9.78 10.62
N ALA A 79 7.28 -10.12 9.35
CA ALA A 79 6.19 -10.08 8.39
C ALA A 79 5.06 -11.07 8.73
N LEU A 80 5.36 -12.26 9.25
CA LEU A 80 4.36 -13.24 9.68
C LEU A 80 3.56 -12.75 10.89
N GLN A 81 4.23 -12.14 11.86
CA GLN A 81 3.59 -11.55 13.04
C GLN A 81 2.72 -10.35 12.66
N GLU A 82 3.23 -9.46 11.80
CA GLU A 82 2.48 -8.29 11.32
C GLU A 82 1.29 -8.71 10.45
N ARG A 83 1.41 -9.73 9.61
CA ARG A 83 0.30 -10.32 8.85
C ARG A 83 -0.86 -10.70 9.78
N GLN A 84 -0.58 -11.44 10.84
CA GLN A 84 -1.60 -11.84 11.82
C GLN A 84 -2.19 -10.62 12.54
N THR A 85 -1.35 -9.63 12.86
CA THR A 85 -1.79 -8.38 13.48
C THR A 85 -2.76 -7.63 12.58
N VAL A 86 -2.45 -7.49 11.28
CA VAL A 86 -3.35 -6.81 10.32
C VAL A 86 -4.67 -7.56 10.15
N ILE A 87 -4.64 -8.90 10.01
CA ILE A 87 -5.86 -9.72 9.90
C ILE A 87 -6.75 -9.53 11.14
N ARG A 88 -6.17 -9.48 12.34
CA ARG A 88 -6.93 -9.27 13.56
C ARG A 88 -7.50 -7.85 13.67
N ASN A 89 -6.68 -6.83 13.35
CA ASN A 89 -7.05 -5.43 13.54
C ASN A 89 -8.01 -4.91 12.45
N ALA A 90 -8.07 -5.59 11.28
CA ALA A 90 -8.91 -5.24 10.14
C ALA A 90 -9.58 -6.49 9.54
N SER A 91 -10.27 -7.27 10.37
CA SER A 91 -10.80 -8.61 10.01
C SER A 91 -11.84 -8.59 8.88
N SER A 92 -12.54 -7.49 8.64
CA SER A 92 -13.44 -7.31 7.50
C SER A 92 -12.72 -7.04 6.18
N LEU A 93 -11.47 -6.56 6.23
CA LEU A 93 -10.66 -6.17 5.07
C LEU A 93 -9.51 -7.14 4.79
N ALA A 94 -9.13 -7.96 5.76
CA ALA A 94 -8.03 -8.90 5.65
C ALA A 94 -8.43 -10.29 6.20
N LYS A 95 -8.10 -11.34 5.46
CA LYS A 95 -8.48 -12.71 5.80
C LYS A 95 -7.38 -13.71 5.44
N PRO A 96 -7.33 -14.88 6.11
CA PRO A 96 -6.52 -15.99 5.65
C PRO A 96 -6.94 -16.44 4.25
N LEU A 97 -5.96 -16.79 3.43
CA LEU A 97 -6.14 -17.39 2.12
C LEU A 97 -5.24 -18.61 2.01
N GLN A 98 -5.82 -19.75 1.64
CA GLN A 98 -5.05 -20.94 1.31
C GLN A 98 -4.43 -20.80 -0.08
N PHE A 99 -3.23 -21.32 -0.23
CA PHE A 99 -2.49 -21.36 -1.50
C PHE A 99 -2.15 -22.79 -1.87
N VAL A 100 -2.09 -23.05 -3.17
CA VAL A 100 -1.57 -24.28 -3.74
C VAL A 100 -0.28 -24.01 -4.51
N LEU A 101 0.72 -24.88 -4.33
CA LEU A 101 1.96 -24.92 -5.08
C LEU A 101 2.01 -26.22 -5.87
N PRO A 102 1.82 -26.18 -7.21
CA PRO A 102 1.91 -27.37 -8.06
C PRO A 102 3.34 -27.91 -8.13
N ALA A 103 3.50 -29.23 -7.91
CA ALA A 103 4.78 -29.92 -8.00
C ALA A 103 4.76 -30.95 -9.15
N TYR A 104 5.71 -30.81 -10.07
CA TYR A 104 5.85 -31.67 -11.23
C TYR A 104 6.98 -32.71 -11.07
N SER A 105 7.85 -32.52 -10.07
CA SER A 105 8.97 -33.40 -9.78
C SER A 105 9.05 -33.78 -8.31
N VAL A 106 9.78 -34.88 -8.02
CA VAL A 106 10.08 -35.28 -6.63
C VAL A 106 10.87 -34.19 -5.89
N TRP A 107 11.77 -33.51 -6.59
CA TRP A 107 12.58 -32.41 -6.04
C TRP A 107 11.73 -31.22 -5.66
N ASP A 108 10.71 -30.86 -6.47
CA ASP A 108 9.77 -29.79 -6.12
C ASP A 108 9.01 -30.15 -4.84
N GLN A 109 8.51 -31.38 -4.74
CA GLN A 109 7.80 -31.88 -3.56
C GLN A 109 8.62 -31.72 -2.28
N TRP A 110 9.86 -32.20 -2.27
CA TRP A 110 10.72 -32.13 -1.09
C TRP A 110 11.10 -30.68 -0.76
N ARG A 111 11.46 -29.91 -1.76
CA ARG A 111 11.85 -28.49 -1.61
C ARG A 111 10.72 -27.66 -1.03
N TYR A 112 9.50 -27.81 -1.54
CA TYR A 112 8.34 -27.05 -1.06
C TYR A 112 7.95 -27.48 0.34
N ARG A 113 7.89 -28.76 0.63
CA ARG A 113 7.58 -29.28 1.98
C ARG A 113 8.57 -28.77 3.01
N LEU A 114 9.87 -28.87 2.75
CA LEU A 114 10.90 -28.38 3.67
C LEU A 114 10.83 -26.87 3.85
N GLY A 115 10.66 -26.12 2.77
CA GLY A 115 10.55 -24.67 2.81
C GLY A 115 9.33 -24.18 3.59
N LEU A 116 8.18 -24.84 3.41
CA LEU A 116 6.95 -24.47 4.12
C LEU A 116 6.96 -24.93 5.57
N TRP A 117 7.55 -26.07 5.88
CA TRP A 117 7.78 -26.48 7.27
C TRP A 117 8.62 -25.44 8.03
N ALA A 118 9.70 -24.93 7.43
CA ALA A 118 10.51 -23.87 8.02
C ALA A 118 9.72 -22.54 8.13
N TYR A 119 8.88 -22.22 7.14
CA TYR A 119 8.01 -21.03 7.15
C TYR A 119 6.99 -21.07 8.28
N GLU A 120 6.35 -22.21 8.51
CA GLU A 120 5.42 -22.44 9.62
C GLU A 120 6.13 -22.40 10.97
N GLY A 121 7.31 -23.00 11.06
CA GLY A 121 8.14 -22.94 12.28
C GLY A 121 8.48 -21.49 12.66
N LEU A 122 8.76 -20.63 11.69
CA LEU A 122 8.99 -19.20 11.92
C LEU A 122 7.71 -18.44 12.27
N ALA A 123 6.55 -18.87 11.75
CA ALA A 123 5.28 -18.28 12.09
C ALA A 123 4.89 -18.54 13.55
N GLY A 124 5.19 -19.74 14.08
CA GLY A 124 4.81 -20.12 15.43
C GLY A 124 3.33 -19.86 15.71
N ASN A 125 3.02 -19.07 16.75
CA ASN A 125 1.65 -18.68 17.10
C ASN A 125 0.97 -17.76 16.07
N ALA A 126 1.70 -17.25 15.07
CA ALA A 126 1.17 -16.47 13.96
C ALA A 126 0.85 -17.30 12.71
N SER A 127 0.84 -18.64 12.84
CA SER A 127 0.36 -19.54 11.77
C SER A 127 -1.12 -19.31 11.51
N LEU A 128 -1.50 -19.34 10.23
CA LEU A 128 -2.89 -19.23 9.77
C LEU A 128 -3.52 -20.58 9.43
N GLY A 129 -2.74 -21.65 9.48
CA GLY A 129 -3.15 -23.01 9.18
C GLY A 129 -1.93 -23.88 8.86
N GLU A 130 -2.12 -25.18 8.77
CA GLU A 130 -1.09 -26.16 8.49
C GLU A 130 -0.90 -26.36 6.98
N SER A 131 0.33 -26.62 6.55
CA SER A 131 0.61 -27.06 5.19
C SER A 131 0.31 -28.55 5.03
N ALA A 132 -0.20 -28.92 3.87
CA ALA A 132 -0.50 -30.31 3.53
C ALA A 132 0.03 -30.67 2.14
N TRP A 133 0.27 -31.94 1.94
CA TRP A 133 0.54 -32.52 0.61
C TRP A 133 -0.71 -33.21 0.11
N LEU A 134 -1.13 -32.88 -1.10
CA LEU A 134 -2.17 -33.56 -1.86
C LEU A 134 -1.52 -34.33 -3.02
N ASP A 135 -1.81 -35.62 -3.15
CA ASP A 135 -1.31 -36.41 -4.27
C ASP A 135 -2.05 -36.13 -5.59
N ALA A 136 -1.61 -36.75 -6.68
CA ALA A 136 -2.18 -36.48 -8.02
C ALA A 136 -3.68 -36.84 -8.11
N SER A 137 -4.17 -37.80 -7.35
CA SER A 137 -5.59 -38.20 -7.34
C SER A 137 -6.43 -37.18 -6.58
N GLU A 138 -5.93 -36.68 -5.46
CA GLU A 138 -6.55 -35.61 -4.68
C GLU A 138 -6.56 -34.27 -5.45
N VAL A 139 -5.48 -33.97 -6.21
CA VAL A 139 -5.40 -32.77 -7.06
C VAL A 139 -6.51 -32.76 -8.12
N ALA A 140 -6.79 -33.90 -8.74
CA ALA A 140 -7.83 -33.99 -9.78
C ALA A 140 -9.22 -33.59 -9.26
N THR A 141 -9.46 -33.76 -7.96
CA THR A 141 -10.71 -33.34 -7.30
C THR A 141 -10.62 -31.93 -6.74
N HIS A 142 -9.45 -31.57 -6.16
CA HIS A 142 -9.26 -30.30 -5.47
C HIS A 142 -9.04 -29.12 -6.43
N SER A 143 -8.32 -29.32 -7.53
CA SER A 143 -7.94 -28.27 -8.50
C SER A 143 -7.87 -28.82 -9.91
N PRO A 144 -9.01 -29.26 -10.48
CA PRO A 144 -9.08 -29.93 -11.79
C PRO A 144 -8.65 -29.00 -12.95
N GLU A 145 -8.60 -27.68 -12.76
CA GLU A 145 -8.15 -26.71 -13.77
C GLU A 145 -6.64 -26.72 -13.99
N LEU A 146 -5.89 -27.42 -13.15
CA LEU A 146 -4.44 -27.58 -13.33
C LEU A 146 -4.14 -28.57 -14.46
N ARG A 147 -3.07 -28.27 -15.20
CA ARG A 147 -2.59 -29.19 -16.26
C ARG A 147 -2.22 -30.54 -15.71
N GLN A 148 -2.48 -31.56 -16.49
CA GLN A 148 -2.11 -32.95 -16.18
C GLN A 148 -0.57 -33.13 -16.03
N GLY A 149 -0.17 -34.23 -15.39
CA GLY A 149 1.24 -34.58 -15.17
C GLY A 149 1.81 -34.08 -13.86
N LEU A 150 0.97 -33.51 -12.98
CA LEU A 150 1.34 -33.18 -11.61
C LEU A 150 1.61 -34.44 -10.78
N ARG A 151 2.65 -34.41 -9.97
CA ARG A 151 2.85 -35.41 -8.91
C ARG A 151 1.96 -35.17 -7.70
N GLY A 152 1.56 -33.92 -7.51
CA GLY A 152 0.75 -33.44 -6.42
C GLY A 152 0.92 -31.93 -6.23
N LEU A 153 0.37 -31.39 -5.15
CA LEU A 153 0.55 -30.02 -4.75
C LEU A 153 0.78 -29.89 -3.25
N VAL A 154 1.42 -28.83 -2.83
CA VAL A 154 1.51 -28.45 -1.42
C VAL A 154 0.53 -27.31 -1.17
N THR A 155 -0.28 -27.42 -0.12
CA THR A 155 -1.11 -26.32 0.38
C THR A 155 -0.40 -25.62 1.52
N TYR A 156 -0.59 -24.30 1.64
CA TYR A 156 -0.19 -23.51 2.79
C TYR A 156 -1.06 -22.26 2.93
N TRP A 157 -0.90 -21.51 4.02
CA TRP A 157 -1.74 -20.36 4.32
C TRP A 157 -0.94 -19.06 4.36
N ASP A 158 -1.51 -18.01 3.76
CA ASP A 158 -1.03 -16.64 3.86
C ASP A 158 -2.23 -15.68 3.98
N GLY A 159 -2.03 -14.36 3.89
CA GLY A 159 -3.12 -13.40 4.02
C GLY A 159 -3.50 -12.77 2.67
N GLN A 160 -4.80 -12.55 2.47
CA GLN A 160 -5.35 -11.69 1.42
C GLN A 160 -6.04 -10.49 2.04
N PHE A 161 -5.98 -9.31 1.40
CA PHE A 161 -6.59 -8.10 1.93
C PHE A 161 -7.05 -7.14 0.83
N ASP A 162 -7.96 -6.25 1.20
CA ASP A 162 -8.31 -5.07 0.40
C ASP A 162 -7.36 -3.91 0.76
N ASP A 163 -6.39 -3.65 -0.10
CA ASP A 163 -5.34 -2.67 0.14
C ASP A 163 -5.83 -1.21 0.19
N ALA A 164 -6.77 -0.79 -0.67
CA ALA A 164 -7.31 0.56 -0.58
C ALA A 164 -8.40 0.68 0.49
N GLY A 165 -9.17 -0.37 0.74
CA GLY A 165 -10.07 -0.43 1.89
C GLY A 165 -9.30 -0.27 3.20
N LEU A 166 -8.15 -0.95 3.34
CA LEU A 166 -7.28 -0.81 4.51
C LEU A 166 -6.71 0.61 4.64
N ALA A 167 -6.35 1.27 3.52
CA ALA A 167 -5.90 2.66 3.54
C ALA A 167 -7.01 3.62 4.04
N VAL A 168 -8.25 3.44 3.58
CA VAL A 168 -9.40 4.20 4.05
C VAL A 168 -9.65 3.96 5.54
N ALA A 169 -9.59 2.70 6.00
CA ALA A 169 -9.74 2.36 7.41
C ALA A 169 -8.66 3.01 8.29
N LEU A 170 -7.41 3.08 7.81
CA LEU A 170 -6.33 3.78 8.49
C LEU A 170 -6.58 5.29 8.57
N MET A 171 -7.05 5.91 7.48
CA MET A 171 -7.42 7.32 7.46
C MET A 171 -8.53 7.60 8.47
N HIS A 172 -9.59 6.79 8.47
CA HIS A 172 -10.69 6.92 9.44
C HIS A 172 -10.20 6.76 10.88
N THR A 173 -9.37 5.76 11.12
CA THR A 173 -8.79 5.52 12.45
C THR A 173 -7.96 6.71 12.91
N ALA A 174 -7.09 7.26 12.05
CA ALA A 174 -6.27 8.43 12.36
C ALA A 174 -7.14 9.66 12.68
N THR A 175 -8.16 9.94 11.86
CA THR A 175 -9.05 11.09 12.07
C THR A 175 -9.93 10.95 13.31
N ARG A 176 -10.41 9.74 13.61
CA ARG A 176 -11.13 9.46 14.86
C ARG A 176 -10.25 9.66 16.10
N LEU A 177 -8.96 9.43 15.98
CA LEU A 177 -7.96 9.65 17.03
C LEU A 177 -7.46 11.11 17.09
N GLY A 178 -8.02 12.02 16.28
CA GLY A 178 -7.73 13.46 16.32
C GLY A 178 -6.74 13.96 15.26
N ALA A 179 -6.23 13.11 14.38
CA ALA A 179 -5.44 13.59 13.25
C ALA A 179 -6.30 14.35 12.23
N VAL A 180 -5.73 15.37 11.60
CA VAL A 180 -6.30 16.02 10.43
C VAL A 180 -5.67 15.40 9.18
N ALA A 181 -6.49 14.87 8.28
CA ALA A 181 -6.06 14.17 7.08
C ALA A 181 -6.75 14.75 5.85
N ILE A 182 -5.98 15.26 4.89
CA ILE A 182 -6.47 15.93 3.69
C ILE A 182 -5.88 15.27 2.44
N ASN A 183 -6.76 14.75 1.60
CA ASN A 183 -6.40 14.27 0.26
C ASN A 183 -6.54 15.39 -0.77
N HIS A 184 -6.01 15.18 -1.99
CA HIS A 184 -5.89 16.21 -3.03
C HIS A 184 -5.20 17.49 -2.52
N ALA A 185 -4.23 17.30 -1.60
CA ALA A 185 -3.45 18.34 -0.94
C ALA A 185 -1.96 18.12 -1.23
N GLN A 186 -1.45 18.76 -2.28
CA GLN A 186 -0.09 18.58 -2.75
C GLN A 186 0.89 19.43 -1.96
N VAL A 187 1.84 18.82 -1.27
CA VAL A 187 2.98 19.53 -0.69
C VAL A 187 3.91 19.99 -1.82
N LEU A 188 4.13 21.29 -1.87
CA LEU A 188 4.94 21.96 -2.89
C LEU A 188 6.41 22.07 -2.46
N SER A 189 6.64 22.34 -1.16
CA SER A 189 7.98 22.49 -0.59
C SER A 189 7.96 22.32 0.93
N VAL A 190 9.11 21.92 1.46
CA VAL A 190 9.39 21.96 2.89
C VAL A 190 9.83 23.38 3.25
N LEU A 191 9.21 23.94 4.30
CA LEU A 191 9.61 25.22 4.87
C LEU A 191 10.80 25.00 5.82
N THR A 192 11.77 25.92 5.78
CA THR A 192 12.97 25.85 6.60
C THR A 192 13.21 27.15 7.32
N GLN A 193 13.75 27.08 8.53
CA GLN A 193 14.18 28.24 9.33
C GLN A 193 15.60 28.01 9.86
N PRO A 194 16.36 29.08 10.18
CA PRO A 194 17.68 28.96 10.80
C PRO A 194 17.60 28.19 12.11
N SER A 195 18.47 27.21 12.28
CA SER A 195 18.60 26.46 13.55
C SER A 195 19.27 27.38 14.59
N GLY A 196 18.48 28.07 15.41
CA GLY A 196 19.02 28.98 16.44
C GLY A 196 18.03 30.04 16.89
N LEU A 197 16.86 30.15 16.31
CA LEU A 197 15.79 31.04 16.71
C LEU A 197 14.75 30.32 17.60
N ALA A 198 15.21 29.69 18.70
CA ALA A 198 14.40 29.52 19.87
C ALA A 198 14.63 30.79 20.73
N HIS A 199 13.74 31.79 20.60
CA HIS A 199 13.66 32.98 21.48
C HIS A 199 14.96 33.58 21.98
N GLN A 200 15.58 34.47 21.15
CA GLN A 200 16.25 35.64 21.72
C GLN A 200 16.57 36.66 20.61
N ASN A 201 16.08 37.89 20.74
CA ASN A 201 16.58 39.08 20.08
C ASN A 201 18.07 39.22 20.33
N LEU A 202 18.87 39.30 19.28
CA LEU A 202 20.09 40.10 19.26
C LEU A 202 20.65 40.17 17.81
N ALA A 203 20.68 41.38 17.28
CA ALA A 203 21.42 41.75 16.08
C ALA A 203 22.90 41.68 16.37
N HIS A 204 23.71 41.11 15.44
CA HIS A 204 24.90 41.67 14.85
C HIS A 204 25.73 40.63 14.11
N ASP A 205 26.15 40.98 12.93
CA ASP A 205 27.22 40.41 12.08
C ASP A 205 27.26 38.86 11.96
N ARG A 206 26.73 38.33 10.88
CA ARG A 206 26.96 36.96 10.43
C ARG A 206 27.32 36.95 8.92
N ASP A 207 28.44 36.35 8.65
CA ASP A 207 28.99 36.06 7.32
C ASP A 207 28.01 35.15 6.52
N GLN A 208 27.57 35.58 5.33
CA GLN A 208 26.58 34.92 4.48
C GLN A 208 27.00 33.53 3.98
N SER A 209 28.26 33.13 4.16
CA SER A 209 28.77 31.82 3.70
C SER A 209 28.43 30.65 4.63
N THR A 210 28.10 30.91 5.92
CA THR A 210 27.77 29.91 6.96
C THR A 210 26.29 29.70 7.16
N GLU A 211 25.43 30.52 6.53
CA GLU A 211 23.96 30.44 6.75
C GLU A 211 23.29 29.22 6.09
N ARG A 212 23.88 28.59 5.06
CA ARG A 212 23.31 27.45 4.37
C ARG A 212 23.39 26.13 5.17
N GLU A 213 24.29 26.02 6.14
CA GLU A 213 24.53 24.79 6.91
C GLU A 213 23.58 24.60 8.11
N ASN A 214 22.77 25.61 8.48
CA ASN A 214 21.96 25.60 9.70
C ASN A 214 20.43 25.73 9.47
N LEU A 215 19.92 25.40 8.30
CA LEU A 215 18.47 25.42 8.03
C LEU A 215 17.80 24.16 8.55
N ARG A 216 16.71 24.31 9.30
CA ARG A 216 15.90 23.19 9.83
C ARG A 216 14.49 23.23 9.27
N ALA A 217 13.97 22.06 8.85
CA ALA A 217 12.58 21.90 8.45
C ALA A 217 11.65 22.29 9.61
N CYS A 218 10.72 23.18 9.32
CA CYS A 218 9.78 23.74 10.30
C CYS A 218 8.33 23.72 9.81
N GLY A 219 8.04 23.10 8.69
CA GLY A 219 6.69 23.03 8.14
C GLY A 219 6.69 22.71 6.64
N VAL A 220 5.52 22.88 6.04
CA VAL A 220 5.30 22.68 4.61
C VAL A 220 4.44 23.78 4.00
N ARG A 221 4.67 24.04 2.71
CA ARG A 221 3.77 24.79 1.84
C ARG A 221 3.05 23.78 0.95
N TRP A 222 1.71 23.81 0.93
CA TRP A 222 0.91 22.87 0.18
C TRP A 222 -0.22 23.55 -0.57
N ARG A 223 -0.70 22.91 -1.62
CA ARG A 223 -1.80 23.39 -2.47
C ARG A 223 -2.98 22.44 -2.37
N ASP A 224 -4.17 22.97 -2.15
CA ASP A 224 -5.40 22.25 -2.43
C ASP A 224 -5.55 22.13 -3.95
N GLN A 225 -5.54 20.90 -4.46
CA GLN A 225 -5.62 20.64 -5.90
C GLN A 225 -6.99 20.94 -6.49
N LEU A 226 -8.03 21.02 -5.66
CA LEU A 226 -9.40 21.22 -6.09
C LEU A 226 -9.73 22.72 -6.19
N SER A 227 -9.39 23.53 -5.18
CA SER A 227 -9.59 24.97 -5.18
C SER A 227 -8.43 25.76 -5.83
N GLY A 228 -7.23 25.18 -5.83
CA GLY A 228 -5.99 25.85 -6.24
C GLY A 228 -5.35 26.69 -5.14
N ASP A 229 -5.97 26.83 -3.97
CA ASP A 229 -5.48 27.61 -2.85
C ASP A 229 -4.18 27.06 -2.29
N VAL A 230 -3.31 27.96 -1.84
CA VAL A 230 -2.01 27.63 -1.27
C VAL A 230 -1.99 27.96 0.21
N HIS A 231 -1.59 26.98 1.01
CA HIS A 231 -1.56 27.05 2.46
C HIS A 231 -0.16 26.78 3.02
N GLN A 232 0.04 27.12 4.29
CA GLN A 232 1.22 26.77 5.06
C GLN A 232 0.81 26.11 6.36
N ALA A 233 1.60 25.13 6.81
CA ALA A 233 1.45 24.48 8.10
C ALA A 233 2.84 24.31 8.73
N TYR A 234 2.94 24.46 10.04
CA TYR A 234 4.19 24.44 10.77
C TYR A 234 4.24 23.26 11.74
N ALA A 235 5.41 22.62 11.82
CA ALA A 235 5.68 21.53 12.76
C ALA A 235 7.19 21.40 12.99
N PRO A 236 7.65 21.05 14.18
CA PRO A 236 9.05 20.74 14.44
C PRO A 236 9.51 19.44 13.75
N CYS A 237 8.57 18.57 13.39
CA CYS A 237 8.84 17.30 12.71
C CYS A 237 8.05 17.22 11.41
N VAL A 238 8.75 17.10 10.27
CA VAL A 238 8.17 16.84 8.95
C VAL A 238 8.65 15.49 8.48
N ILE A 239 7.71 14.60 8.15
CA ILE A 239 7.98 13.22 7.72
C ILE A 239 7.56 13.06 6.26
N ASN A 240 8.54 12.80 5.40
CA ASN A 240 8.36 12.49 4.00
C ASN A 240 8.11 10.98 3.82
N ALA A 241 6.85 10.60 3.64
CA ALA A 241 6.38 9.24 3.39
C ALA A 241 5.81 9.08 1.97
N THR A 242 6.32 9.82 0.99
CA THR A 242 5.82 9.89 -0.39
C THR A 242 6.23 8.68 -1.25
N GLY A 243 6.83 7.65 -0.64
CA GLY A 243 7.15 6.38 -1.30
C GLY A 243 8.13 6.57 -2.46
N GLY A 244 7.71 6.30 -3.69
CA GLY A 244 8.56 6.42 -4.86
C GLY A 244 8.89 7.86 -5.27
N TRP A 245 8.20 8.86 -4.73
CA TRP A 245 8.47 10.29 -4.93
C TRP A 245 9.31 10.91 -3.80
N VAL A 246 9.90 10.09 -2.93
CA VAL A 246 10.64 10.57 -1.74
C VAL A 246 11.71 11.60 -2.07
N ASP A 247 12.41 11.44 -3.20
CA ASP A 247 13.48 12.36 -3.62
C ASP A 247 12.95 13.74 -4.06
N GLY A 248 11.66 13.85 -4.40
CA GLY A 248 11.04 15.10 -4.89
C GLY A 248 10.87 16.20 -3.84
N LEU A 249 10.82 15.85 -2.55
CA LEU A 249 10.72 16.80 -1.44
C LEU A 249 12.06 17.08 -0.74
N ARG A 250 13.09 16.32 -1.06
CA ARG A 250 14.42 16.49 -0.48
C ARG A 250 15.13 17.70 -1.07
N ALA A 251 15.88 18.40 -0.25
CA ALA A 251 16.82 19.42 -0.76
C ALA A 251 17.75 18.78 -1.79
N ALA A 252 18.11 19.51 -2.84
CA ALA A 252 18.84 19.02 -4.00
C ALA A 252 20.03 18.13 -3.61
N SER A 253 19.81 16.82 -3.61
CA SER A 253 20.81 15.78 -3.47
C SER A 253 20.98 15.14 -4.84
N ASN A 254 22.19 15.07 -5.35
CA ASN A 254 22.49 14.40 -6.63
C ASN A 254 22.35 12.88 -6.56
N ALA A 255 22.14 12.31 -5.37
CA ALA A 255 22.01 10.87 -5.15
C ALA A 255 20.55 10.46 -5.04
N ARG A 256 20.10 9.57 -5.92
CA ARG A 256 18.78 8.92 -5.80
C ARG A 256 18.75 7.97 -4.61
N SER A 257 17.69 8.08 -3.80
CA SER A 257 17.48 7.19 -2.64
C SER A 257 16.75 5.90 -3.03
N VAL A 258 16.00 5.92 -4.13
CA VAL A 258 15.20 4.80 -4.60
C VAL A 258 15.38 4.51 -6.08
N THR A 259 15.22 3.25 -6.45
CA THR A 259 15.01 2.79 -7.82
C THR A 259 13.59 2.26 -7.96
N TRP A 260 13.10 2.19 -9.18
CA TRP A 260 11.72 1.84 -9.44
C TRP A 260 11.60 0.54 -10.25
N SER A 261 10.61 -0.26 -9.90
CA SER A 261 10.26 -1.46 -10.63
C SER A 261 8.74 -1.56 -10.79
N ARG A 262 8.29 -1.65 -12.03
CA ARG A 262 6.88 -1.81 -12.37
C ARG A 262 6.46 -3.27 -12.25
N GLY A 263 5.29 -3.49 -11.65
CA GLY A 263 4.63 -4.79 -11.58
C GLY A 263 3.23 -4.72 -12.17
N ALA A 264 3.00 -5.46 -13.26
CA ALA A 264 1.73 -5.53 -13.95
C ALA A 264 0.85 -6.66 -13.40
N HIS A 265 -0.46 -6.46 -13.49
CA HIS A 265 -1.49 -7.43 -13.13
C HIS A 265 -2.57 -7.42 -14.21
N ILE A 266 -3.21 -8.58 -14.42
CA ILE A 266 -4.40 -8.73 -15.24
C ILE A 266 -5.53 -9.31 -14.41
N VAL A 267 -6.75 -9.00 -14.80
CA VAL A 267 -7.96 -9.57 -14.20
C VAL A 267 -8.76 -10.26 -15.27
N VAL A 268 -9.19 -11.49 -14.99
CA VAL A 268 -10.03 -12.32 -15.85
C VAL A 268 -11.24 -12.84 -15.09
N ARG A 269 -12.22 -13.44 -15.79
CA ARG A 269 -13.42 -13.99 -15.18
C ARG A 269 -13.10 -15.12 -14.21
N ARG A 270 -13.96 -15.32 -13.23
CA ARG A 270 -13.86 -16.31 -12.15
C ARG A 270 -13.72 -17.75 -12.68
N GLU A 271 -14.27 -18.06 -13.85
CA GLU A 271 -14.25 -19.38 -14.46
C GLU A 271 -12.84 -19.93 -14.78
N PHE A 272 -11.82 -19.05 -14.91
CA PHE A 272 -10.44 -19.48 -15.12
C PHE A 272 -9.78 -20.05 -13.84
N TRP A 273 -10.30 -19.71 -12.67
CA TRP A 273 -9.88 -20.25 -11.38
C TRP A 273 -11.05 -20.18 -10.38
N PRO A 274 -12.01 -21.13 -10.44
CA PRO A 274 -13.26 -21.07 -9.68
C PRO A 274 -13.10 -21.42 -8.21
N HIS A 275 -11.88 -21.52 -7.71
CA HIS A 275 -11.55 -21.93 -6.35
C HIS A 275 -11.51 -20.78 -5.35
N ALA A 276 -11.74 -21.08 -4.07
CA ALA A 276 -11.57 -20.14 -2.97
C ALA A 276 -10.10 -19.94 -2.57
N HIS A 277 -9.22 -20.85 -2.96
CA HIS A 277 -7.78 -20.76 -2.72
C HIS A 277 -7.03 -20.10 -3.87
N GLY A 278 -5.86 -19.54 -3.59
CA GLY A 278 -4.94 -19.00 -4.59
C GLY A 278 -3.96 -20.04 -5.11
N MET A 279 -3.38 -19.82 -6.28
CA MET A 279 -2.28 -20.63 -6.80
C MET A 279 -1.02 -19.78 -6.91
N ILE A 280 0.11 -20.37 -6.55
CA ILE A 280 1.45 -19.85 -6.83
C ILE A 280 2.04 -20.63 -7.98
N ILE A 281 2.44 -19.91 -9.02
CA ILE A 281 3.34 -20.39 -10.05
C ILE A 281 4.77 -20.18 -9.53
N PRO A 282 5.45 -21.26 -9.08
CA PRO A 282 6.65 -21.11 -8.25
C PRO A 282 7.87 -20.67 -9.05
N ARG A 283 7.83 -20.87 -10.38
CA ARG A 283 8.94 -20.53 -11.28
C ARG A 283 8.44 -20.19 -12.67
N THR A 284 8.43 -18.92 -12.99
CA THR A 284 8.25 -18.43 -14.36
C THR A 284 9.53 -18.63 -15.19
N ARG A 285 9.46 -18.45 -16.52
CA ARG A 285 10.63 -18.58 -17.41
C ARG A 285 11.80 -17.67 -17.02
N ASP A 286 11.51 -16.52 -16.45
CA ASP A 286 12.52 -15.58 -15.94
C ASP A 286 12.91 -15.80 -14.47
N GLY A 287 12.44 -16.92 -13.87
CA GLY A 287 12.80 -17.34 -12.50
C GLY A 287 12.06 -16.61 -11.39
N ARG A 288 10.99 -15.89 -11.70
CA ARG A 288 10.12 -15.19 -10.73
C ARG A 288 8.97 -16.08 -10.29
N VAL A 289 8.17 -15.55 -9.37
CA VAL A 289 6.92 -16.15 -8.90
C VAL A 289 5.76 -15.33 -9.45
N LEU A 290 4.72 -16.01 -9.93
CA LEU A 290 3.47 -15.39 -10.35
C LEU A 290 2.32 -15.95 -9.52
N PHE A 291 1.31 -15.14 -9.25
CA PHE A 291 0.14 -15.51 -8.47
C PHE A 291 -1.10 -15.57 -9.35
N VAL A 292 -1.98 -16.53 -9.06
CA VAL A 292 -3.35 -16.61 -9.58
C VAL A 292 -4.28 -16.60 -8.37
N LEU A 293 -5.05 -15.53 -8.20
CA LEU A 293 -5.76 -15.26 -6.94
C LEU A 293 -7.25 -15.06 -7.18
N PRO A 294 -8.13 -15.69 -6.38
CA PRO A 294 -9.52 -15.28 -6.30
C PRO A 294 -9.60 -13.86 -5.73
N TRP A 295 -10.28 -12.94 -6.41
CA TRP A 295 -10.42 -11.58 -5.94
C TRP A 295 -11.75 -10.96 -6.40
N LEU A 296 -12.64 -10.64 -5.44
CA LEU A 296 -13.94 -9.97 -5.68
C LEU A 296 -14.70 -10.58 -6.87
N ASP A 297 -14.93 -11.89 -6.82
CA ASP A 297 -15.59 -12.69 -7.86
C ASP A 297 -14.91 -12.72 -9.24
N HIS A 298 -13.64 -12.35 -9.28
CA HIS A 298 -12.77 -12.41 -10.45
C HIS A 298 -11.49 -13.19 -10.12
N VAL A 299 -10.59 -13.28 -11.08
CA VAL A 299 -9.26 -13.84 -10.90
C VAL A 299 -8.22 -12.78 -11.21
N LEU A 300 -7.39 -12.46 -10.23
CA LEU A 300 -6.22 -11.60 -10.37
C LEU A 300 -5.00 -12.44 -10.69
N MET A 301 -4.27 -12.11 -11.75
CA MET A 301 -3.01 -12.77 -12.12
C MET A 301 -1.88 -11.73 -12.18
N GLY A 302 -0.73 -12.06 -11.63
CA GLY A 302 0.47 -11.20 -11.58
C GLY A 302 1.48 -11.72 -10.57
N THR A 303 2.64 -11.16 -10.52
CA THR A 303 3.02 -9.84 -11.02
C THR A 303 4.31 -9.93 -11.85
N THR A 304 4.50 -8.96 -12.73
CA THR A 304 5.78 -8.74 -13.40
C THR A 304 6.76 -7.97 -12.50
N ASP A 305 7.98 -7.76 -12.97
CA ASP A 305 9.02 -6.98 -12.26
C ASP A 305 9.94 -6.36 -13.32
N THR A 306 9.53 -5.22 -13.86
CA THR A 306 10.20 -4.53 -14.95
C THR A 306 10.81 -3.22 -14.43
N PRO A 307 12.14 -3.03 -14.52
CA PRO A 307 12.77 -1.76 -14.19
C PRO A 307 12.12 -0.61 -14.95
N CYS A 308 11.99 0.55 -14.31
CA CYS A 308 11.52 1.79 -14.93
C CYS A 308 12.29 2.99 -14.41
N ASP A 309 12.29 4.09 -15.19
CA ASP A 309 13.18 5.24 -14.96
C ASP A 309 12.63 6.26 -13.95
N GLY A 310 11.37 6.10 -13.51
CA GLY A 310 10.73 7.03 -12.59
C GLY A 310 9.40 6.55 -12.06
N MET A 311 8.82 7.37 -11.16
CA MET A 311 7.45 7.21 -10.72
C MET A 311 6.49 7.82 -11.73
N ASP A 312 5.46 7.06 -12.04
CA ASP A 312 4.29 7.50 -12.78
C ASP A 312 3.07 7.40 -11.85
N ALA A 313 2.24 8.41 -11.82
CA ALA A 313 0.99 8.40 -11.04
C ALA A 313 -0.03 7.38 -11.62
N HIS A 314 0.02 7.16 -12.94
CA HIS A 314 -0.86 6.23 -13.66
C HIS A 314 -0.05 5.22 -14.48
N PRO A 315 0.74 4.34 -13.83
CA PRO A 315 1.63 3.42 -14.53
C PRO A 315 0.81 2.42 -15.35
N ARG A 316 1.22 2.25 -16.61
CA ARG A 316 0.57 1.32 -17.54
C ARG A 316 1.43 0.08 -17.73
N ALA A 317 0.78 -1.08 -17.78
CA ALA A 317 1.43 -2.31 -18.21
C ALA A 317 1.74 -2.27 -19.70
N SER A 318 2.86 -2.85 -20.10
CA SER A 318 3.19 -3.03 -21.50
C SER A 318 2.49 -4.26 -22.09
N ALA A 319 2.37 -4.32 -23.42
CA ALA A 319 1.85 -5.51 -24.11
C ALA A 319 2.67 -6.77 -23.80
N GLN A 320 4.00 -6.62 -23.66
CA GLN A 320 4.89 -7.72 -23.31
C GLN A 320 4.66 -8.24 -21.89
N GLU A 321 4.35 -7.37 -20.92
CA GLU A 321 4.01 -7.79 -19.56
C GLU A 321 2.67 -8.54 -19.53
N LEU A 322 1.69 -8.10 -20.34
CA LEU A 322 0.42 -8.79 -20.51
C LEU A 322 0.63 -10.20 -21.07
N ASP A 323 1.35 -10.31 -22.19
CA ASP A 323 1.64 -11.60 -22.84
C ASP A 323 2.39 -12.54 -21.90
N PHE A 324 3.39 -12.02 -21.18
CA PHE A 324 4.14 -12.79 -20.19
C PHE A 324 3.23 -13.41 -19.12
N ILE A 325 2.27 -12.63 -18.56
CA ILE A 325 1.36 -13.15 -17.53
C ILE A 325 0.46 -14.24 -18.12
N LEU A 326 -0.11 -14.01 -19.31
CA LEU A 326 -0.99 -14.97 -20.00
C LEU A 326 -0.25 -16.27 -20.32
N GLU A 327 0.96 -16.19 -20.88
CA GLU A 327 1.78 -17.34 -21.21
C GLU A 327 2.19 -18.14 -19.96
N GLU A 328 2.62 -17.46 -18.89
CA GLU A 328 3.04 -18.14 -17.68
C GLU A 328 1.86 -18.80 -16.95
N ALA A 329 0.69 -18.16 -16.89
CA ALA A 329 -0.53 -18.76 -16.37
C ALA A 329 -0.96 -19.97 -17.21
N GLY A 330 -0.88 -19.84 -18.54
CA GLY A 330 -1.21 -20.90 -19.49
C GLY A 330 -0.34 -22.16 -19.41
N ARG A 331 0.84 -22.08 -18.78
CA ARG A 331 1.69 -23.26 -18.53
C ARG A 331 1.14 -24.17 -17.43
N TYR A 332 0.29 -23.64 -16.55
CA TYR A 332 -0.23 -24.35 -15.39
C TYR A 332 -1.72 -24.61 -15.47
N LEU A 333 -2.48 -23.80 -16.19
CA LEU A 333 -3.92 -23.94 -16.35
C LEU A 333 -4.26 -24.81 -17.59
N GLN A 334 -5.26 -25.69 -17.46
CA GLN A 334 -5.76 -26.46 -18.61
C GLN A 334 -6.38 -25.55 -19.66
N ARG A 335 -7.20 -24.60 -19.22
CA ARG A 335 -7.73 -23.52 -20.05
C ARG A 335 -6.95 -22.25 -19.78
N ALA A 336 -6.07 -21.89 -20.69
CA ALA A 336 -5.31 -20.65 -20.63
C ALA A 336 -6.20 -19.46 -21.03
N PRO A 337 -6.20 -18.36 -20.25
CA PRO A 337 -6.85 -17.14 -20.72
C PRO A 337 -6.08 -16.52 -21.90
N THR A 338 -6.82 -15.85 -22.78
CA THR A 338 -6.32 -15.10 -23.93
C THR A 338 -6.43 -13.59 -23.66
N ARG A 339 -5.93 -12.76 -24.59
CA ARG A 339 -6.10 -11.30 -24.47
C ARG A 339 -7.56 -10.86 -24.44
N ASP A 340 -8.45 -11.59 -25.13
CA ASP A 340 -9.89 -11.29 -25.20
C ASP A 340 -10.61 -11.60 -23.90
N ASP A 341 -10.04 -12.46 -23.06
CA ASP A 341 -10.57 -12.80 -21.72
C ASP A 341 -10.18 -11.78 -20.66
N VAL A 342 -9.28 -10.83 -20.97
CA VAL A 342 -8.79 -9.84 -20.02
C VAL A 342 -9.80 -8.71 -19.83
N LEU A 343 -10.31 -8.57 -18.64
CA LEU A 343 -11.28 -7.55 -18.25
C LEU A 343 -10.62 -6.23 -17.83
N SER A 344 -9.45 -6.32 -17.18
CA SER A 344 -8.67 -5.15 -16.77
C SER A 344 -7.18 -5.47 -16.72
N VAL A 345 -6.37 -4.46 -17.02
CA VAL A 345 -4.90 -4.49 -16.91
C VAL A 345 -4.45 -3.25 -16.14
N TRP A 346 -3.65 -3.45 -15.11
CA TRP A 346 -3.11 -2.34 -14.34
C TRP A 346 -1.70 -2.65 -13.83
N ALA A 347 -0.98 -1.61 -13.45
CA ALA A 347 0.37 -1.74 -12.92
C ALA A 347 0.57 -0.87 -11.67
N GLY A 348 1.50 -1.29 -10.83
CA GLY A 348 2.02 -0.50 -9.70
C GLY A 348 3.53 -0.37 -9.81
N VAL A 349 4.09 0.72 -9.29
CA VAL A 349 5.54 0.94 -9.24
C VAL A 349 6.03 0.73 -7.82
N ARG A 350 6.98 -0.19 -7.65
CA ARG A 350 7.67 -0.42 -6.36
C ARG A 350 8.84 0.52 -6.24
N SER A 351 8.98 1.17 -5.09
CA SER A 351 10.20 1.89 -4.72
C SER A 351 11.14 0.96 -3.95
N LEU A 352 12.33 0.75 -4.49
CA LEU A 352 13.37 -0.09 -3.90
C LEU A 352 14.48 0.82 -3.38
N VAL A 353 14.78 0.76 -2.08
CA VAL A 353 15.82 1.59 -1.47
C VAL A 353 17.20 1.09 -1.89
N GLN A 354 18.05 2.01 -2.36
CA GLN A 354 19.44 1.69 -2.71
C GLN A 354 20.29 1.65 -1.44
N ALA A 355 20.79 0.47 -1.10
CA ALA A 355 21.63 0.29 0.08
C ALA A 355 23.04 0.90 -0.06
N ASN A 356 23.55 1.18 -1.29
CA ASN A 356 24.82 1.88 -1.59
C ASN A 356 24.85 2.30 -3.07
N ALA A 357 25.25 3.53 -3.34
CA ALA A 357 25.32 4.12 -4.68
C ALA A 357 26.37 3.51 -5.62
N SER A 358 27.13 2.49 -5.21
CA SER A 358 28.31 2.02 -5.94
C SER A 358 28.17 0.67 -6.67
N LEU A 359 27.05 -0.02 -6.60
CA LEU A 359 26.88 -1.30 -7.28
C LEU A 359 25.59 -1.30 -8.12
N GLN A 360 25.73 -1.38 -9.43
CA GLN A 360 24.66 -1.74 -10.37
C GLN A 360 24.22 -3.19 -10.10
N THR A 361 23.43 -3.40 -9.08
CA THR A 361 22.83 -4.69 -8.79
C THR A 361 21.46 -4.74 -9.45
N SER A 362 21.12 -5.87 -10.06
CA SER A 362 19.80 -6.07 -10.65
C SER A 362 18.72 -5.84 -9.55
N THR A 363 17.57 -5.27 -9.92
CA THR A 363 16.41 -5.02 -9.01
C THR A 363 15.99 -6.26 -8.21
N ARG A 364 16.41 -7.46 -8.64
CA ARG A 364 16.16 -8.75 -7.99
C ARG A 364 16.94 -8.96 -6.68
N SER A 365 18.09 -8.31 -6.52
CA SER A 365 18.97 -8.45 -5.35
C SER A 365 18.84 -7.31 -4.35
N ILE A 366 18.11 -6.23 -4.68
CA ILE A 366 17.89 -5.11 -3.77
C ILE A 366 16.93 -5.54 -2.66
N GLY A 367 17.36 -5.36 -1.40
CA GLY A 367 16.55 -5.63 -0.22
C GLY A 367 15.23 -4.87 -0.25
N ARG A 368 14.12 -5.52 0.15
CA ARG A 368 12.80 -4.89 0.29
C ARG A 368 12.56 -4.46 1.74
N GLU A 369 13.62 -4.11 2.43
CA GLU A 369 13.57 -3.47 3.74
C GLU A 369 13.21 -1.99 3.56
N HIS A 370 12.57 -1.42 4.55
CA HIS A 370 12.41 0.02 4.58
C HIS A 370 13.64 0.68 5.18
N SER A 371 13.84 1.93 4.83
CA SER A 371 14.89 2.76 5.42
C SER A 371 14.28 4.03 5.99
N ILE A 372 14.78 4.45 7.14
CA ILE A 372 14.42 5.70 7.82
C ILE A 372 15.70 6.49 7.97
N TRP A 373 15.70 7.73 7.48
CA TRP A 373 16.86 8.62 7.62
C TRP A 373 16.43 10.07 7.76
N GLN A 374 17.31 10.90 8.25
CA GLN A 374 17.11 12.34 8.36
C GLN A 374 18.09 13.06 7.43
N ASP A 375 17.59 13.99 6.65
CA ASP A 375 18.42 14.89 5.85
C ASP A 375 19.05 15.98 6.73
N ALA A 376 20.08 16.67 6.24
CA ALA A 376 20.79 17.72 6.99
C ALA A 376 19.86 18.85 7.47
N ASN A 377 18.80 19.14 6.72
CA ASN A 377 17.79 20.11 7.11
C ASN A 377 16.76 19.56 8.10
N GLY A 378 16.90 18.38 8.64
CA GLY A 378 16.01 17.81 9.62
C GLY A 378 14.77 17.08 9.07
N LEU A 379 14.53 17.10 7.74
CA LEU A 379 13.47 16.34 7.11
C LEU A 379 13.67 14.84 7.36
N VAL A 380 12.68 14.17 7.92
CA VAL A 380 12.68 12.72 8.11
C VAL A 380 12.12 12.06 6.86
N ASN A 381 12.84 11.11 6.31
CA ASN A 381 12.42 10.37 5.12
C ASN A 381 12.22 8.91 5.45
N VAL A 382 11.19 8.31 4.85
CA VAL A 382 10.93 6.87 4.93
C VAL A 382 10.56 6.33 3.55
N ALA A 383 11.25 5.30 3.12
CA ALA A 383 11.01 4.66 1.83
C ALA A 383 11.22 3.15 1.88
N GLY A 384 10.70 2.42 0.88
CA GLY A 384 10.73 0.97 0.82
C GLY A 384 9.67 0.32 1.70
N GLY A 385 9.90 -0.94 2.09
CA GLY A 385 8.99 -1.70 2.93
C GLY A 385 7.84 -2.36 2.17
N LYS A 386 6.84 -2.82 2.92
CA LYS A 386 5.68 -3.57 2.40
C LYS A 386 4.42 -3.22 3.19
N TRP A 387 3.26 -3.42 2.56
CA TRP A 387 1.98 -3.37 3.26
C TRP A 387 1.94 -4.24 4.52
N THR A 388 2.43 -5.46 4.44
CA THR A 388 2.44 -6.39 5.57
C THR A 388 3.04 -5.78 6.83
N THR A 389 4.06 -4.92 6.68
CA THR A 389 4.82 -4.35 7.80
C THR A 389 4.56 -2.85 8.04
N TYR A 390 3.51 -2.27 7.43
CA TYR A 390 3.23 -0.84 7.53
C TYR A 390 3.15 -0.33 8.98
N ARG A 391 2.52 -1.12 9.87
CA ARG A 391 2.36 -0.80 11.28
C ARG A 391 3.70 -0.77 12.02
N LEU A 392 4.53 -1.80 11.80
CA LEU A 392 5.87 -1.88 12.38
C LEU A 392 6.77 -0.74 11.87
N MET A 393 6.66 -0.40 10.58
CA MET A 393 7.37 0.75 9.99
C MET A 393 6.96 2.04 10.68
N ALA A 394 5.66 2.27 10.89
CA ALA A 394 5.14 3.47 11.57
C ALA A 394 5.67 3.57 13.02
N GLU A 395 5.65 2.46 13.75
CA GLU A 395 6.22 2.38 15.10
C GLU A 395 7.72 2.73 15.12
N GLN A 396 8.47 2.22 14.16
CA GLN A 396 9.91 2.49 14.04
C GLN A 396 10.21 3.95 13.65
N VAL A 397 9.38 4.56 12.77
CA VAL A 397 9.49 5.99 12.42
C VAL A 397 9.25 6.86 13.64
N MET A 398 8.20 6.59 14.42
CA MET A 398 7.94 7.37 15.64
C MET A 398 9.05 7.20 16.69
N LYS A 399 9.57 5.98 16.87
CA LYS A 399 10.74 5.74 17.72
C LYS A 399 11.98 6.51 17.25
N PHE A 400 12.18 6.57 15.92
CA PHE A 400 13.26 7.38 15.34
C PHE A 400 13.07 8.86 15.68
N CYS A 401 11.88 9.43 15.47
CA CYS A 401 11.59 10.82 15.78
C CYS A 401 11.77 11.15 17.26
N CYS A 402 11.35 10.27 18.17
CA CYS A 402 11.57 10.43 19.61
C CYS A 402 13.06 10.43 19.99
N ARG A 403 13.84 9.47 19.46
CA ARG A 403 15.29 9.37 19.72
C ARG A 403 16.06 10.60 19.26
N HIS A 404 15.65 11.17 18.15
CA HIS A 404 16.25 12.38 17.57
C HIS A 404 15.64 13.68 18.14
N LYS A 405 14.74 13.59 19.13
CA LYS A 405 14.07 14.74 19.78
C LYS A 405 13.35 15.65 18.80
N LEU A 406 12.79 15.07 17.73
CA LEU A 406 11.99 15.78 16.72
C LEU A 406 10.54 15.96 17.14
N VAL A 407 10.07 15.12 18.06
CA VAL A 407 8.77 15.19 18.73
C VAL A 407 8.96 15.16 20.23
N ASN A 408 7.92 15.49 21.00
CA ASN A 408 7.99 15.51 22.46
C ASN A 408 8.30 14.10 23.02
N PRO A 409 9.49 13.86 23.59
CA PRO A 409 9.89 12.53 24.06
C PRO A 409 9.18 12.09 25.34
N ASN A 410 8.45 12.98 26.02
CA ASN A 410 7.73 12.66 27.25
C ASN A 410 6.36 12.03 27.00
N ILE A 411 5.91 11.98 25.74
CA ILE A 411 4.68 11.29 25.37
C ILE A 411 4.95 9.78 25.35
N PRO A 412 4.17 8.97 26.10
CA PRO A 412 4.41 7.54 26.19
C PRO A 412 4.30 6.82 24.85
N GLU A 413 5.18 5.84 24.63
CA GLU A 413 5.01 4.91 23.49
C GLU A 413 3.75 4.06 23.69
N VAL A 414 2.85 4.09 22.72
CA VAL A 414 1.66 3.25 22.67
C VAL A 414 1.78 2.27 21.50
N SER A 415 1.56 1.00 21.77
CA SER A 415 1.59 -0.02 20.72
C SER A 415 0.25 -0.10 19.99
N THR A 416 0.28 -0.08 18.67
CA THR A 416 -0.89 -0.28 17.81
C THR A 416 -1.16 -1.75 17.46
N ARG A 417 -0.46 -2.70 18.08
CA ARG A 417 -0.63 -4.14 17.81
C ARG A 417 -2.06 -4.65 18.02
N HIS A 418 -2.79 -4.07 18.96
CA HIS A 418 -4.16 -4.48 19.31
C HIS A 418 -5.18 -3.38 19.01
N LEU A 419 -4.82 -2.42 18.16
CA LEU A 419 -5.70 -1.35 17.75
C LEU A 419 -6.63 -1.84 16.64
N ALA A 420 -7.91 -2.04 16.96
CA ALA A 420 -8.93 -2.29 15.95
C ALA A 420 -9.05 -1.06 15.05
N LEU A 421 -8.96 -1.26 13.74
CA LEU A 421 -9.12 -0.20 12.77
C LEU A 421 -10.61 0.11 12.56
N ASP A 422 -10.89 1.37 12.27
CA ASP A 422 -12.21 1.84 11.90
C ASP A 422 -12.50 1.46 10.44
N CYS A 423 -12.88 0.20 10.26
CA CYS A 423 -13.32 -0.31 8.97
C CYS A 423 -14.76 0.14 8.74
N ALA A 424 -14.95 1.43 8.38
CA ALA A 424 -16.25 1.95 7.99
C ALA A 424 -16.81 1.11 6.85
N LEU A 425 -17.68 0.17 7.20
CA LEU A 425 -18.23 -0.76 6.23
C LEU A 425 -19.44 -0.17 5.51
N PRO A 426 -19.62 -0.59 4.27
CA PRO A 426 -20.73 -0.19 3.42
C PRO A 426 -22.14 -0.42 3.97
N ASP A 427 -22.34 -1.27 4.95
CA ASP A 427 -23.66 -1.58 5.51
C ASP A 427 -24.38 -0.34 6.09
N ALA A 428 -23.64 0.70 6.46
CA ALA A 428 -24.19 1.94 7.00
C ALA A 428 -25.03 2.75 5.98
N TRP A 429 -25.01 2.42 4.70
CA TRP A 429 -25.81 3.10 3.66
C TRP A 429 -26.90 2.23 3.04
N ALA A 430 -27.03 0.95 3.43
CA ALA A 430 -28.01 0.03 2.86
C ALA A 430 -29.47 0.54 2.96
N ASP A 431 -29.76 1.35 3.97
CA ASP A 431 -31.08 1.95 4.21
C ASP A 431 -31.17 3.42 3.76
N ARG A 432 -30.17 3.96 3.06
CA ARG A 432 -30.16 5.35 2.62
C ARG A 432 -30.85 5.56 1.27
N PRO A 433 -31.30 6.79 0.94
CA PRO A 433 -31.83 7.10 -0.38
C PRO A 433 -30.85 6.71 -1.50
N GLY A 434 -31.37 6.01 -2.53
CA GLY A 434 -30.55 5.50 -3.64
C GLY A 434 -29.89 4.12 -3.38
N ALA A 435 -30.14 3.48 -2.23
CA ALA A 435 -29.59 2.14 -1.94
C ALA A 435 -30.08 1.07 -2.93
N SER A 436 -31.29 1.21 -3.46
CA SER A 436 -31.87 0.28 -4.44
C SER A 436 -31.48 0.60 -5.90
N ILE A 437 -30.82 1.72 -6.17
CA ILE A 437 -30.38 2.13 -7.52
C ILE A 437 -28.96 1.67 -7.70
N GLU A 438 -28.81 0.51 -8.35
CA GLU A 438 -27.51 -0.10 -8.60
C GLU A 438 -26.90 0.42 -9.89
N LEU A 439 -25.69 0.96 -9.82
CA LEU A 439 -24.90 1.46 -10.96
C LEU A 439 -23.96 0.38 -11.51
N LEU A 440 -23.41 -0.42 -10.61
CA LEU A 440 -22.56 -1.59 -10.87
C LEU A 440 -22.86 -2.62 -9.79
N PRO A 441 -22.62 -3.92 -10.00
CA PRO A 441 -22.82 -4.93 -8.95
C PRO A 441 -22.15 -4.53 -7.63
N GLY A 442 -22.96 -4.35 -6.59
CA GLY A 442 -22.53 -3.88 -5.27
C GLY A 442 -22.16 -2.39 -5.18
N VAL A 443 -22.44 -1.58 -6.19
CA VAL A 443 -22.23 -0.12 -6.20
C VAL A 443 -23.56 0.58 -6.47
N SER A 444 -24.23 0.99 -5.42
CA SER A 444 -25.46 1.78 -5.49
C SER A 444 -25.16 3.30 -5.48
N GLU A 445 -26.17 4.11 -5.79
CA GLU A 445 -26.04 5.58 -5.59
C GLU A 445 -25.73 5.92 -4.13
N ALA A 446 -26.34 5.23 -3.17
CA ALA A 446 -26.06 5.45 -1.75
C ALA A 446 -24.59 5.13 -1.40
N PHE A 447 -23.99 4.10 -2.04
CA PHE A 447 -22.58 3.82 -1.91
C PHE A 447 -21.72 4.97 -2.42
N VAL A 448 -22.03 5.55 -3.58
CA VAL A 448 -21.29 6.70 -4.14
C VAL A 448 -21.37 7.89 -3.20
N ARG A 449 -22.56 8.23 -2.68
CA ARG A 449 -22.77 9.29 -1.68
C ARG A 449 -21.94 9.06 -0.42
N TRP A 450 -21.91 7.80 0.07
CA TRP A 450 -21.04 7.43 1.19
C TRP A 450 -19.57 7.63 0.86
N CYS A 451 -19.10 7.28 -0.33
CA CYS A 451 -17.71 7.50 -0.75
C CYS A 451 -17.31 8.97 -0.62
N VAL A 452 -18.19 9.90 -1.05
CA VAL A 452 -17.97 11.35 -0.95
C VAL A 452 -17.98 11.81 0.52
N GLN A 453 -19.08 11.50 1.23
CA GLN A 453 -19.34 12.05 2.57
C GLN A 453 -18.43 11.50 3.65
N VAL A 454 -18.03 10.23 3.53
CA VAL A 454 -17.32 9.50 4.59
C VAL A 454 -15.87 9.25 4.23
N THR A 455 -15.57 8.85 2.99
CA THR A 455 -14.21 8.45 2.61
C THR A 455 -13.43 9.54 1.88
N SER A 456 -13.99 10.75 1.78
CA SER A 456 -13.37 11.92 1.11
C SER A 456 -13.05 11.67 -0.37
N ALA A 457 -13.85 10.84 -1.08
CA ALA A 457 -13.70 10.67 -2.52
C ALA A 457 -14.09 11.99 -3.24
N GLN A 458 -13.24 12.43 -4.17
CA GLN A 458 -13.38 13.72 -4.87
C GLN A 458 -13.45 13.56 -6.38
N THR A 459 -13.11 12.37 -6.89
CA THR A 459 -13.14 12.09 -8.33
C THR A 459 -13.82 10.75 -8.60
N VAL A 460 -14.34 10.59 -9.82
CA VAL A 460 -14.90 9.33 -10.30
C VAL A 460 -13.87 8.17 -10.17
N GLU A 461 -12.60 8.47 -10.40
CA GLU A 461 -11.53 7.49 -10.23
C GLU A 461 -11.38 7.05 -8.76
N ASP A 462 -11.53 7.97 -7.79
CA ASP A 462 -11.46 7.62 -6.37
C ASP A 462 -12.52 6.56 -6.05
N VAL A 463 -13.75 6.73 -6.55
CA VAL A 463 -14.84 5.78 -6.37
C VAL A 463 -14.57 4.47 -7.11
N LEU A 464 -14.31 4.53 -8.41
CA LEU A 464 -14.25 3.34 -9.25
C LEU A 464 -12.97 2.51 -9.06
N ALA A 465 -11.83 3.16 -8.80
CA ALA A 465 -10.56 2.45 -8.63
C ALA A 465 -10.29 2.03 -7.18
N ARG A 466 -10.65 2.87 -6.18
CA ARG A 466 -10.17 2.70 -4.80
C ARG A 466 -11.26 2.41 -3.77
N ARG A 467 -12.52 2.71 -4.06
CA ARG A 467 -13.64 2.36 -3.16
C ARG A 467 -14.36 1.09 -3.63
N SER A 468 -14.81 1.07 -4.89
CA SER A 468 -15.53 -0.06 -5.46
C SER A 468 -14.64 -1.11 -6.14
N ARG A 469 -13.43 -0.74 -6.53
CA ARG A 469 -12.46 -1.58 -7.28
C ARG A 469 -12.85 -1.90 -8.72
N TRP A 470 -14.00 -1.48 -9.22
CA TRP A 470 -14.50 -1.85 -10.53
C TRP A 470 -13.55 -1.47 -11.67
N LEU A 471 -12.84 -0.35 -11.58
CA LEU A 471 -11.85 0.02 -12.59
C LEU A 471 -10.71 -1.00 -12.70
N LEU A 472 -10.37 -1.68 -11.60
CA LEU A 472 -9.34 -2.71 -11.56
C LEU A 472 -9.89 -4.12 -11.84
N LEU A 473 -11.19 -4.35 -11.71
CA LEU A 473 -11.85 -5.63 -11.95
C LEU A 473 -12.29 -5.76 -13.41
N ASP A 474 -13.07 -4.80 -13.90
CA ASP A 474 -13.58 -4.73 -15.28
C ASP A 474 -13.61 -3.25 -15.72
N ALA A 475 -12.55 -2.84 -16.39
CA ALA A 475 -12.37 -1.45 -16.81
C ALA A 475 -13.46 -0.97 -17.80
N ARG A 476 -14.01 -1.87 -18.63
CA ARG A 476 -15.06 -1.52 -19.60
C ARG A 476 -16.36 -1.22 -18.89
N ARG A 477 -16.78 -2.08 -17.95
CA ARG A 477 -18.00 -1.85 -17.15
C ARG A 477 -17.86 -0.61 -16.26
N ALA A 478 -16.69 -0.42 -15.64
CA ALA A 478 -16.41 0.79 -14.86
C ALA A 478 -16.52 2.06 -15.70
N SER A 479 -15.98 2.05 -16.92
CA SER A 479 -16.08 3.20 -17.85
C SER A 479 -17.53 3.50 -18.26
N GLN A 480 -18.36 2.48 -18.44
CA GLN A 480 -19.78 2.66 -18.77
C GLN A 480 -20.56 3.32 -17.62
N ALA A 481 -20.24 2.98 -16.37
CA ALA A 481 -20.89 3.55 -15.20
C ALA A 481 -20.34 4.94 -14.78
N ALA A 482 -19.24 5.40 -15.39
CA ALA A 482 -18.54 6.62 -14.96
C ALA A 482 -19.42 7.87 -14.97
N ALA A 483 -20.31 8.01 -15.97
CA ALA A 483 -21.22 9.14 -16.08
C ALA A 483 -22.27 9.17 -14.96
N ASP A 484 -22.82 8.00 -14.58
CA ASP A 484 -23.78 7.88 -13.49
C ASP A 484 -23.13 8.14 -12.13
N VAL A 485 -21.91 7.63 -11.92
CA VAL A 485 -21.12 7.94 -10.72
C VAL A 485 -20.85 9.44 -10.63
N ALA A 486 -20.43 10.08 -11.73
CA ALA A 486 -20.19 11.53 -11.77
C ALA A 486 -21.45 12.33 -11.42
N ARG A 487 -22.61 11.95 -11.97
CA ARG A 487 -23.89 12.59 -11.65
C ARG A 487 -24.18 12.56 -10.15
N VAL A 488 -24.04 11.39 -9.51
CA VAL A 488 -24.29 11.25 -8.07
C VAL A 488 -23.28 12.05 -7.25
N MET A 489 -22.00 12.11 -7.66
CA MET A 489 -21.00 12.94 -7.00
C MET A 489 -21.32 14.43 -7.11
N GLN A 490 -21.76 14.91 -8.28
CA GLN A 490 -22.19 16.31 -8.48
C GLN A 490 -23.39 16.68 -7.58
N GLU A 491 -24.34 15.77 -7.36
CA GLU A 491 -25.44 15.98 -6.42
C GLU A 491 -24.94 16.13 -4.96
N GLU A 492 -23.77 15.59 -4.64
CA GLU A 492 -23.10 15.75 -3.33
C GLU A 492 -22.16 16.97 -3.28
N GLY A 493 -22.07 17.76 -4.36
CA GLY A 493 -21.27 18.97 -4.44
C GLY A 493 -19.79 18.75 -4.80
N VAL A 494 -19.48 17.63 -5.42
CA VAL A 494 -18.10 17.24 -5.82
C VAL A 494 -17.99 17.09 -7.32
#